data_72ec54955b4da216b247cec4bfa0f21f
#
_entry.id   72ec54955b4da216b247cec4bfa0f21f
#
_cell.length_a   1.000
_cell.length_b   1.000
_cell.length_c   1.000
_cell.angle_alpha   90.00
_cell.angle_beta   90.00
_cell.angle_gamma   90.00
#
_symmetry.space_group_name_H-M   'P 1'
#
loop_
_entity.id
_entity.type
_entity.pdbx_description
1 polymer ?
#
loop_
_entity_poly.entity_id
_entity_poly.type
_entity_poly.pdbx_seq_one_letter_code
_entity_poly.pdbx_strand_id
1 'polypeptide(L)'
;MVETLVTIRTARHGDEIKIADVHDAAWRDAYRGIIPGRELERMIARRGPAWWRNAIARGSRLLVLDFDDRIAGYASYGRNRVPALAYGGEIFELYLAPEFQGVGFGRRMFEAAQKDLADHGYRSFLIWALAENVRALGFYGRLGGRIVRRAPEKFGEETRERVAFGFD
;
A
#
# COMPACT_ATOMS: atom_id res chain seq x y z
N MET A 1 -33.70 -5.05 0.17
CA MET A 1 -32.30 -5.17 0.63
C MET A 1 -31.48 -4.10 -0.05
N VAL A 2 -30.74 -3.33 0.71
CA VAL A 2 -29.75 -2.43 0.14
C VAL A 2 -28.50 -3.27 -0.10
N GLU A 3 -28.14 -3.45 -1.36
CA GLU A 3 -26.91 -4.16 -1.71
C GLU A 3 -25.73 -3.23 -1.43
N THR A 4 -24.84 -3.66 -0.54
CA THR A 4 -23.64 -2.90 -0.25
C THR A 4 -22.70 -2.94 -1.45
N LEU A 5 -22.45 -1.80 -2.05
CA LEU A 5 -21.61 -1.69 -3.23
C LEU A 5 -20.15 -1.55 -2.84
N VAL A 6 -19.34 -2.54 -3.22
CA VAL A 6 -17.88 -2.51 -3.08
C VAL A 6 -17.27 -2.35 -4.47
N THR A 7 -16.51 -1.29 -4.66
CA THR A 7 -15.87 -0.98 -5.94
C THR A 7 -14.40 -0.67 -5.74
N ILE A 8 -13.54 -1.21 -6.59
CA ILE A 8 -12.13 -0.79 -6.67
C ILE A 8 -12.01 0.05 -7.93
N ARG A 9 -11.56 1.27 -7.77
CA ARG A 9 -11.48 2.26 -8.85
C ARG A 9 -10.25 3.14 -8.71
N THR A 10 -9.90 3.84 -9.77
CA THR A 10 -8.87 4.87 -9.71
C THR A 10 -9.30 6.00 -8.78
N ALA A 11 -8.38 6.49 -7.97
CA ALA A 11 -8.60 7.67 -7.13
C ALA A 11 -8.89 8.89 -8.02
N ARG A 12 -9.79 9.74 -7.56
CA ARG A 12 -10.22 10.94 -8.27
C ARG A 12 -10.24 12.15 -7.34
N HIS A 13 -10.28 13.32 -7.94
CA HIS A 13 -10.43 14.57 -7.18
C HIS A 13 -11.63 14.47 -6.22
N GLY A 14 -11.41 14.85 -4.98
CA GLY A 14 -12.39 14.71 -3.89
C GLY A 14 -12.10 13.54 -2.94
N ASP A 15 -11.26 12.57 -3.34
CA ASP A 15 -10.91 11.42 -2.49
C ASP A 15 -9.80 11.75 -1.48
N GLU A 16 -9.07 12.84 -1.64
CA GLU A 16 -7.83 13.14 -0.93
C GLU A 16 -7.97 13.15 0.60
N ILE A 17 -9.05 13.68 1.13
CA ILE A 17 -9.29 13.72 2.59
C ILE A 17 -9.51 12.30 3.11
N LYS A 18 -10.33 11.52 2.43
CA LYS A 18 -10.65 10.14 2.83
C LYS A 18 -9.44 9.22 2.72
N ILE A 19 -8.61 9.40 1.70
CA ILE A 19 -7.36 8.64 1.55
C ILE A 19 -6.38 8.99 2.68
N ALA A 20 -6.25 10.27 3.00
CA ALA A 20 -5.41 10.72 4.11
C ALA A 20 -5.85 10.10 5.44
N ASP A 21 -7.15 9.98 5.69
CA ASP A 21 -7.70 9.36 6.89
C ASP A 21 -7.36 7.87 6.95
N VAL A 22 -7.48 7.16 5.83
CA VAL A 22 -7.08 5.73 5.75
C VAL A 22 -5.59 5.57 5.99
N HIS A 23 -4.78 6.42 5.37
CA HIS A 23 -3.33 6.40 5.55
C HIS A 23 -2.96 6.57 7.03
N ASP A 24 -3.53 7.57 7.69
CA ASP A 24 -3.30 7.83 9.12
C ASP A 24 -3.65 6.60 9.96
N ALA A 25 -4.87 6.10 9.83
CA ALA A 25 -5.35 4.98 10.63
C ALA A 25 -4.57 3.68 10.36
N ALA A 26 -4.31 3.37 9.10
CA ALA A 26 -3.61 2.16 8.71
C ALA A 26 -2.13 2.16 9.14
N TRP A 27 -1.46 3.30 9.00
CA TRP A 27 -0.05 3.41 9.39
C TRP A 27 0.13 3.36 10.90
N ARG A 28 -0.77 3.96 11.66
CA ARG A 28 -0.75 3.84 13.13
C ARG A 28 -0.96 2.39 13.56
N ASP A 29 -1.89 1.71 12.95
CA ASP A 29 -2.17 0.29 13.24
C ASP A 29 -0.99 -0.61 12.86
N ALA A 30 -0.41 -0.43 11.70
CA ALA A 30 0.68 -1.28 11.19
C ALA A 30 2.02 -1.05 11.90
N TYR A 31 2.35 0.20 12.22
CA TYR A 31 3.72 0.58 12.58
C TYR A 31 3.90 1.05 14.02
N ARG A 32 2.83 1.16 14.80
CA ARG A 32 2.97 1.44 16.24
C ARG A 32 3.77 0.33 16.91
N GLY A 33 4.85 0.72 17.62
CA GLY A 33 5.76 -0.23 18.24
C GLY A 33 6.86 -0.77 17.31
N ILE A 34 6.80 -0.46 16.00
CA ILE A 34 7.82 -0.84 15.02
C ILE A 34 8.64 0.38 14.61
N ILE A 35 7.99 1.42 14.12
CA ILE A 35 8.64 2.69 13.78
C ILE A 35 8.65 3.58 15.03
N PRO A 36 9.78 4.25 15.36
CA PRO A 36 9.80 5.18 16.47
C PRO A 36 8.67 6.21 16.40
N GLY A 37 7.98 6.43 17.51
CA GLY A 37 6.73 7.20 17.52
C GLY A 37 6.85 8.59 16.90
N ARG A 38 7.94 9.30 17.17
CA ARG A 38 8.17 10.64 16.60
C ARG A 38 8.34 10.59 15.08
N GLU A 39 9.05 9.59 14.57
CA GLU A 39 9.21 9.40 13.12
C GLU A 39 7.91 9.00 12.46
N LEU A 40 7.13 8.13 13.10
CA LEU A 40 5.81 7.73 12.60
C LEU A 40 4.89 8.95 12.46
N GLU A 41 4.84 9.81 13.49
CA GLU A 41 4.04 11.04 13.43
C GLU A 41 4.47 11.96 12.28
N ARG A 42 5.78 12.11 12.06
CA ARG A 42 6.31 12.90 10.93
C ARG A 42 5.92 12.32 9.59
N MET A 43 6.02 11.01 9.44
CA MET A 43 5.68 10.31 8.19
C MET A 43 4.20 10.46 7.87
N ILE A 44 3.33 10.32 8.87
CA ILE A 44 1.89 10.50 8.70
C ILE A 44 1.58 11.96 8.35
N ALA A 45 2.18 12.93 9.04
CA ALA A 45 1.95 14.35 8.81
C ALA A 45 2.35 14.81 7.40
N ARG A 46 3.38 14.21 6.80
CA ARG A 46 3.81 14.54 5.42
C ARG A 46 2.77 14.19 4.38
N ARG A 47 1.86 13.29 4.66
CA ARG A 47 0.86 12.77 3.73
C ARG A 47 -0.56 13.17 4.12
N GLY A 48 -0.74 14.44 4.40
CA GLY A 48 -2.06 15.02 4.58
C GLY A 48 -2.81 15.17 3.25
N PRO A 49 -4.03 15.73 3.27
CA PRO A 49 -4.88 15.84 2.08
C PRO A 49 -4.21 16.54 0.88
N ALA A 50 -3.38 17.56 1.11
CA ALA A 50 -2.67 18.26 0.04
C ALA A 50 -1.69 17.36 -0.71
N TRP A 51 -0.99 16.48 -0.01
CA TRP A 51 -0.08 15.53 -0.64
C TRP A 51 -0.86 14.56 -1.56
N TRP A 52 -1.98 14.03 -1.09
CA TRP A 52 -2.82 13.13 -1.86
C TRP A 52 -3.49 13.84 -3.04
N ARG A 53 -3.91 15.09 -2.85
CA ARG A 53 -4.43 15.91 -3.95
C ARG A 53 -3.41 16.06 -5.07
N ASN A 54 -2.16 16.33 -4.73
CA ASN A 54 -1.08 16.45 -5.70
C ASN A 54 -0.78 15.12 -6.40
N ALA A 55 -0.80 14.01 -5.67
CA ALA A 55 -0.59 12.68 -6.27
C ALA A 55 -1.69 12.37 -7.30
N ILE A 56 -2.94 12.64 -6.98
CA ILE A 56 -4.08 12.46 -7.89
C ILE A 56 -3.91 13.37 -9.13
N ALA A 57 -3.57 14.63 -8.91
CA ALA A 57 -3.41 15.61 -10.00
C ALA A 57 -2.27 15.23 -10.95
N ARG A 58 -1.20 14.62 -10.45
CA ARG A 58 -0.08 14.15 -11.29
C ARG A 58 -0.42 12.89 -12.08
N GLY A 59 -1.56 12.26 -11.85
CA GLY A 59 -1.94 11.01 -12.48
C GLY A 59 -1.18 9.80 -11.94
N SER A 60 -0.73 9.85 -10.69
CA SER A 60 -0.13 8.69 -10.03
C SER A 60 -1.10 7.51 -10.06
N ARG A 61 -0.58 6.30 -10.28
CA ARG A 61 -1.41 5.10 -10.26
C ARG A 61 -1.81 4.79 -8.83
N LEU A 62 -3.04 5.11 -8.53
CA LEU A 62 -3.61 5.02 -7.20
C LEU A 62 -5.03 4.47 -7.29
N LEU A 63 -5.22 3.28 -6.72
CA LEU A 63 -6.53 2.66 -6.58
C LEU A 63 -7.10 2.91 -5.20
N VAL A 64 -8.39 3.06 -5.11
CA VAL A 64 -9.12 3.08 -3.85
C VAL A 64 -10.17 1.99 -3.83
N LEU A 65 -10.41 1.43 -2.64
CA LEU A 65 -11.54 0.56 -2.39
C LEU A 65 -12.65 1.41 -1.80
N ASP A 66 -13.70 1.58 -2.59
CA ASP A 66 -14.89 2.34 -2.23
C ASP A 66 -15.94 1.36 -1.70
N PHE A 67 -16.28 1.52 -0.44
CA PHE A 67 -17.27 0.71 0.25
C PHE A 67 -18.43 1.62 0.63
N ASP A 68 -19.45 1.65 -0.22
CA ASP A 68 -20.67 2.44 0.02
C ASP A 68 -20.34 3.92 0.32
N ASP A 69 -19.61 4.55 -0.61
CA ASP A 69 -19.12 5.94 -0.52
C ASP A 69 -18.09 6.21 0.59
N ARG A 70 -17.54 5.16 1.21
CA ARG A 70 -16.44 5.24 2.18
C ARG A 70 -15.18 4.67 1.55
N ILE A 71 -14.07 5.35 1.67
CA ILE A 71 -12.79 4.80 1.26
C ILE A 71 -12.26 3.89 2.37
N ALA A 72 -12.20 2.60 2.08
CA ALA A 72 -11.75 1.57 3.02
C ALA A 72 -10.26 1.25 2.89
N GLY A 73 -9.65 1.57 1.77
CA GLY A 73 -8.26 1.27 1.51
C GLY A 73 -7.75 1.93 0.24
N TYR A 74 -6.44 1.87 0.05
CA TYR A 74 -5.78 2.36 -1.16
C TYR A 74 -4.59 1.50 -1.52
N ALA A 75 -4.21 1.53 -2.80
CA ALA A 75 -2.97 0.93 -3.30
C ALA A 75 -2.32 1.87 -4.31
N SER A 76 -1.02 2.07 -4.17
CA SER A 76 -0.21 2.81 -5.14
C SER A 76 0.84 1.87 -5.73
N TYR A 77 1.10 2.01 -7.02
CA TYR A 77 1.98 1.08 -7.75
C TYR A 77 2.50 1.73 -9.02
N GLY A 78 3.48 1.10 -9.62
CA GLY A 78 4.07 1.57 -10.86
C GLY A 78 5.34 0.81 -11.21
N ARG A 79 6.26 1.48 -11.88
CA ARG A 79 7.55 0.92 -12.25
C ARG A 79 8.39 0.64 -11.00
N ASN A 80 9.11 -0.48 -10.99
CA ASN A 80 10.05 -0.81 -9.92
C ASN A 80 11.11 0.29 -9.76
N ARG A 81 11.26 0.78 -8.53
CA ARG A 81 12.23 1.82 -8.16
C ARG A 81 13.61 1.28 -7.81
N VAL A 82 13.78 -0.05 -7.80
CA VAL A 82 15.05 -0.72 -7.44
C VAL A 82 15.59 -1.43 -8.69
N PRO A 83 16.37 -0.74 -9.56
CA PRO A 83 16.81 -1.31 -10.84
C PRO A 83 17.66 -2.56 -10.72
N ALA A 84 18.33 -2.76 -9.57
CA ALA A 84 19.16 -3.95 -9.32
C ALA A 84 18.37 -5.24 -9.21
N LEU A 85 17.04 -5.17 -9.03
CA LEU A 85 16.15 -6.32 -8.97
C LEU A 85 15.42 -6.49 -10.30
N ALA A 86 15.44 -7.70 -10.84
CA ALA A 86 14.91 -8.02 -12.17
C ALA A 86 13.38 -8.17 -12.17
N TYR A 87 12.67 -7.16 -11.65
CA TYR A 87 11.21 -7.08 -11.62
C TYR A 87 10.78 -5.77 -12.26
N GLY A 88 9.81 -5.83 -13.17
CA GLY A 88 9.40 -4.63 -13.91
C GLY A 88 8.56 -3.67 -13.08
N GLY A 89 7.66 -4.17 -12.27
CA GLY A 89 6.73 -3.38 -11.48
C GLY A 89 7.01 -3.39 -9.99
N GLU A 90 6.26 -2.55 -9.28
CA GLU A 90 6.28 -2.50 -7.82
C GLU A 90 4.92 -2.03 -7.32
N ILE A 91 4.39 -2.69 -6.29
CA ILE A 91 3.32 -2.12 -5.48
C ILE A 91 4.01 -1.36 -4.36
N PHE A 92 3.87 -0.04 -4.36
CA PHE A 92 4.53 0.82 -3.38
C PHE A 92 3.85 0.76 -2.03
N GLU A 93 2.51 0.77 -2.03
CA GLU A 93 1.70 0.78 -0.84
C GLU A 93 0.40 0.02 -1.08
N LEU A 94 -0.05 -0.71 -0.08
CA LEU A 94 -1.35 -1.36 -0.04
C LEU A 94 -1.82 -1.38 1.41
N TYR A 95 -2.80 -0.56 1.73
CA TYR A 95 -3.30 -0.40 3.08
C TYR A 95 -4.81 -0.40 3.13
N LEU A 96 -5.34 -0.97 4.20
CA LEU A 96 -6.76 -0.92 4.56
C LEU A 96 -6.90 -0.26 5.92
N ALA A 97 -7.96 0.51 6.09
CA ALA A 97 -8.34 0.95 7.43
C ALA A 97 -8.60 -0.28 8.31
N PRO A 98 -8.23 -0.24 9.60
CA PRO A 98 -8.30 -1.42 10.47
C PRO A 98 -9.65 -2.12 10.49
N GLU A 99 -10.75 -1.37 10.47
CA GLU A 99 -12.12 -1.91 10.50
C GLU A 99 -12.51 -2.68 9.24
N PHE A 100 -11.75 -2.57 8.15
CA PHE A 100 -12.00 -3.27 6.89
C PHE A 100 -11.04 -4.43 6.64
N GLN A 101 -10.17 -4.74 7.60
CA GLN A 101 -9.22 -5.85 7.49
C GLN A 101 -9.88 -7.19 7.83
N GLY A 102 -9.29 -8.29 7.33
CA GLY A 102 -9.69 -9.64 7.66
C GLY A 102 -10.92 -10.17 6.94
N VAL A 103 -11.44 -9.47 5.92
CA VAL A 103 -12.64 -9.87 5.18
C VAL A 103 -12.39 -10.01 3.66
N GLY A 104 -11.13 -10.11 3.25
CA GLY A 104 -10.76 -10.36 1.85
C GLY A 104 -10.54 -9.12 0.98
N PHE A 105 -10.72 -7.92 1.49
CA PHE A 105 -10.54 -6.70 0.72
C PHE A 105 -9.08 -6.46 0.31
N GLY A 106 -8.12 -6.81 1.15
CA GLY A 106 -6.69 -6.70 0.82
C GLY A 106 -6.33 -7.53 -0.39
N ARG A 107 -6.82 -8.74 -0.47
CA ARG A 107 -6.63 -9.62 -1.63
C ARG A 107 -7.24 -9.02 -2.90
N ARG A 108 -8.44 -8.50 -2.81
CA ARG A 108 -9.11 -7.88 -3.96
C ARG A 108 -8.33 -6.67 -4.48
N MET A 109 -7.82 -5.83 -3.58
CA MET A 109 -6.99 -4.69 -3.97
C MET A 109 -5.66 -5.13 -4.58
N PHE A 110 -5.02 -6.14 -3.99
CA PHE A 110 -3.79 -6.71 -4.53
C PHE A 110 -4.00 -7.22 -5.96
N GLU A 111 -5.05 -7.99 -6.18
CA GLU A 111 -5.37 -8.53 -7.50
C GLU A 111 -5.69 -7.44 -8.53
N ALA A 112 -6.35 -6.37 -8.11
CA ALA A 112 -6.64 -5.23 -8.97
C ALA A 112 -5.35 -4.48 -9.37
N ALA A 113 -4.44 -4.25 -8.43
CA ALA A 113 -3.14 -3.64 -8.71
C ALA A 113 -2.28 -4.52 -9.61
N GLN A 114 -2.25 -5.83 -9.34
CA GLN A 114 -1.55 -6.82 -10.16
C GLN A 114 -2.05 -6.82 -11.60
N LYS A 115 -3.36 -6.79 -11.78
CA LYS A 115 -3.99 -6.74 -13.10
C LYS A 115 -3.60 -5.46 -13.85
N ASP A 116 -3.67 -4.32 -13.20
CA ASP A 116 -3.34 -3.05 -13.85
C ASP A 116 -1.84 -2.96 -14.18
N LEU A 117 -0.97 -3.48 -13.32
CA LEU A 117 0.46 -3.60 -13.63
C LEU A 117 0.67 -4.46 -14.88
N ALA A 118 0.02 -5.62 -14.96
CA ALA A 118 0.13 -6.51 -16.12
C ALA A 118 -0.40 -5.85 -17.41
N ASP A 119 -1.51 -5.12 -17.33
CA ASP A 119 -2.08 -4.37 -18.46
C ASP A 119 -1.10 -3.29 -18.97
N HIS A 120 -0.19 -2.81 -18.13
CA HIS A 120 0.86 -1.86 -18.50
C HIS A 120 2.22 -2.53 -18.82
N GLY A 121 2.24 -3.84 -18.97
CA GLY A 121 3.44 -4.59 -19.33
C GLY A 121 4.31 -5.06 -18.18
N TYR A 122 3.91 -4.83 -16.94
CA TYR A 122 4.64 -5.27 -15.75
C TYR A 122 4.04 -6.57 -15.19
N ARG A 123 4.46 -7.69 -15.74
CA ARG A 123 3.96 -9.02 -15.31
C ARG A 123 4.58 -9.50 -14.02
N SER A 124 5.83 -9.12 -13.78
CA SER A 124 6.50 -9.37 -12.51
C SER A 124 6.61 -8.08 -11.71
N PHE A 125 6.48 -8.17 -10.41
CA PHE A 125 6.54 -6.99 -9.53
C PHE A 125 7.02 -7.34 -8.13
N LEU A 126 7.42 -6.30 -7.40
CA LEU A 126 7.87 -6.37 -6.02
C LEU A 126 6.90 -5.66 -5.10
N ILE A 127 6.90 -6.08 -3.84
CA ILE A 127 6.34 -5.28 -2.75
C ILE A 127 7.27 -5.37 -1.53
N TRP A 128 7.55 -4.24 -0.91
CA TRP A 128 8.39 -4.16 0.27
C TRP A 128 7.54 -4.09 1.53
N ALA A 129 8.00 -4.75 2.60
CA ALA A 129 7.40 -4.66 3.92
C ALA A 129 8.49 -4.68 4.98
N LEU A 130 8.24 -4.05 6.13
CA LEU A 130 9.15 -4.16 7.26
C LEU A 130 9.11 -5.58 7.81
N ALA A 131 10.29 -6.13 8.15
CA ALA A 131 10.41 -7.51 8.64
C ALA A 131 9.60 -7.74 9.93
N GLU A 132 9.43 -6.70 10.75
CA GLU A 132 8.64 -6.78 11.98
C GLU A 132 7.13 -6.70 11.75
N ASN A 133 6.69 -6.33 10.57
CA ASN A 133 5.27 -6.33 10.20
C ASN A 133 4.83 -7.74 9.79
N VAL A 134 4.70 -8.62 10.78
CA VAL A 134 4.42 -10.05 10.56
C VAL A 134 3.09 -10.30 9.86
N ARG A 135 2.11 -9.43 10.05
CA ARG A 135 0.82 -9.52 9.36
C ARG A 135 1.00 -9.36 7.86
N ALA A 136 1.77 -8.36 7.42
CA ALA A 136 2.06 -8.13 6.01
C ALA A 136 2.87 -9.28 5.41
N LEU A 137 3.89 -9.77 6.14
CA LEU A 137 4.69 -10.89 5.67
C LEU A 137 3.84 -12.14 5.43
N GLY A 138 2.95 -12.45 6.36
CA GLY A 138 2.02 -13.56 6.22
C GLY A 138 1.06 -13.38 5.04
N PHE A 139 0.54 -12.17 4.87
CA PHE A 139 -0.38 -11.83 3.80
C PHE A 139 0.27 -12.00 2.42
N TYR A 140 1.44 -11.41 2.20
CA TYR A 140 2.13 -11.52 0.91
C TYR A 140 2.63 -12.94 0.63
N GLY A 141 3.07 -13.67 1.66
CA GLY A 141 3.43 -15.08 1.52
C GLY A 141 2.26 -15.93 1.07
N ARG A 142 1.07 -15.74 1.65
CA ARG A 142 -0.15 -16.48 1.26
C ARG A 142 -0.61 -16.15 -0.16
N LEU A 143 -0.29 -14.97 -0.67
CA LEU A 143 -0.57 -14.59 -2.06
C LEU A 143 0.44 -15.16 -3.06
N GLY A 144 1.44 -15.92 -2.59
CA GLY A 144 2.43 -16.58 -3.45
C GLY A 144 3.73 -15.79 -3.60
N GLY A 145 3.93 -14.73 -2.82
CA GLY A 145 5.16 -13.96 -2.83
C GLY A 145 6.33 -14.71 -2.23
N ARG A 146 7.51 -14.54 -2.82
CA ARG A 146 8.79 -15.06 -2.30
C ARG A 146 9.66 -13.91 -1.85
N ILE A 147 10.32 -14.05 -0.72
CA ILE A 147 11.32 -13.08 -0.30
C ILE A 147 12.53 -13.16 -1.23
N VAL A 148 12.79 -12.08 -1.95
CA VAL A 148 13.88 -11.99 -2.93
C VAL A 148 14.99 -11.03 -2.50
N ARG A 149 14.75 -10.20 -1.49
CA ARG A 149 15.74 -9.26 -0.98
C ARG A 149 15.45 -8.89 0.46
N ARG A 150 16.52 -8.61 1.21
CA ARG A 150 16.48 -7.98 2.53
C ARG A 150 17.37 -6.74 2.49
N ALA A 151 16.94 -5.66 3.10
CA ALA A 151 17.69 -4.41 3.10
C ALA A 151 17.40 -3.61 4.39
N PRO A 152 18.33 -2.76 4.83
CA PRO A 152 18.06 -1.85 5.92
C PRO A 152 17.23 -0.65 5.45
N GLU A 153 16.41 -0.11 6.34
CA GLU A 153 15.70 1.13 6.15
C GLU A 153 15.82 2.00 7.39
N LYS A 154 16.15 3.27 7.21
CA LYS A 154 16.34 4.21 8.30
C LYS A 154 15.05 4.96 8.63
N PHE A 155 14.79 5.05 9.94
CA PHE A 155 13.72 5.88 10.50
C PHE A 155 14.36 6.78 11.57
N GLY A 156 14.74 7.99 11.17
CA GLY A 156 15.53 8.86 12.03
C GLY A 156 16.91 8.24 12.28
N GLU A 157 17.25 8.01 13.54
CA GLU A 157 18.52 7.38 13.93
C GLU A 157 18.42 5.86 14.03
N GLU A 158 17.23 5.30 13.98
CA GLU A 158 17.02 3.86 14.07
C GLU A 158 16.94 3.22 12.69
N THR A 159 17.45 1.99 12.61
CA THR A 159 17.42 1.18 11.40
C THR A 159 16.54 -0.04 11.63
N ARG A 160 15.70 -0.37 10.64
CA ARG A 160 14.87 -1.57 10.63
C ARG A 160 15.14 -2.34 9.36
N GLU A 161 14.94 -3.65 9.40
CA GLU A 161 15.03 -4.50 8.22
C GLU A 161 13.73 -4.43 7.43
N ARG A 162 13.83 -4.29 6.11
CA ARG A 162 12.72 -4.50 5.18
C ARG A 162 13.00 -5.69 4.29
N VAL A 163 11.94 -6.32 3.83
CA VAL A 163 12.00 -7.47 2.91
C VAL A 163 11.20 -7.17 1.66
N ALA A 164 11.69 -7.63 0.51
CA ALA A 164 10.98 -7.53 -0.74
C ALA A 164 10.39 -8.90 -1.09
N PHE A 165 9.10 -8.92 -1.38
CA PHE A 165 8.42 -10.07 -1.96
C PHE A 165 8.37 -9.89 -3.47
N GLY A 166 8.78 -10.95 -4.20
CA GLY A 166 8.68 -10.99 -5.65
C GLY A 166 7.49 -11.83 -6.09
N PHE A 167 6.82 -11.35 -7.13
CA PHE A 167 5.70 -12.02 -7.79
C PHE A 167 6.00 -12.11 -9.29
N ASP A 168 5.89 -13.33 -9.84
CA ASP A 168 6.15 -13.62 -11.26
C ASP A 168 4.86 -13.82 -12.06
#